data_da968375a7f912185e100fb267d80171
#
_entry.id   da968375a7f912185e100fb267d80171
#
_cell.length_a   1.000
_cell.length_b   1.000
_cell.length_c   1.000
_cell.angle_alpha   90.00
_cell.angle_beta   90.00
_cell.angle_gamma   90.00
#
_symmetry.space_group_name_H-M   'P 1'
#
loop_
_entity.id
_entity.type
_entity.pdbx_description
1 polymer ?
#
loop_
_entity_poly.entity_id
_entity_poly.type
_entity_poly.pdbx_seq_one_letter_code
_entity_poly.pdbx_strand_id
1 'polypeptide(L)'
;MTDKLKEILNELSKEQLIYLIEQFYHSQFLISEVCVEESKQHISSKRAIKKIRNCLYDMPITYNVDNFKAQIDMKMGKITVDECRKILGLD
;
A
#
# COMPACT_ATOMS: atom_id res chain seq x y z
N MET A 1 -10.49 -6.75 12.50
CA MET A 1 -10.75 -5.89 11.33
C MET A 1 -11.97 -5.02 11.62
N THR A 2 -11.89 -3.72 11.33
CA THR A 2 -13.03 -2.81 11.56
C THR A 2 -14.13 -3.06 10.52
N ASP A 3 -15.38 -2.72 10.87
CA ASP A 3 -16.51 -2.87 9.95
C ASP A 3 -16.32 -2.03 8.69
N LYS A 4 -15.73 -0.84 8.83
CA LYS A 4 -15.44 0.04 7.70
C LYS A 4 -14.47 -0.61 6.72
N LEU A 5 -13.43 -1.27 7.22
CA LEU A 5 -12.47 -1.96 6.38
C LEU A 5 -13.13 -3.13 5.65
N LYS A 6 -14.00 -3.88 6.32
CA LYS A 6 -14.76 -4.96 5.68
C LYS A 6 -15.63 -4.44 4.54
N GLU A 7 -16.32 -3.32 4.76
CA GLU A 7 -17.14 -2.70 3.72
C GLU A 7 -16.30 -2.32 2.50
N ILE A 8 -15.15 -1.68 2.72
CA ILE A 8 -14.24 -1.29 1.64
C ILE A 8 -13.76 -2.51 0.87
N LEU A 9 -13.34 -3.56 1.57
CA LEU A 9 -12.84 -4.78 0.93
C LEU A 9 -13.92 -5.50 0.13
N ASN A 10 -15.17 -5.48 0.61
CA ASN A 10 -16.30 -6.08 -0.11
C ASN A 10 -16.65 -5.36 -1.41
N GLU A 11 -16.29 -4.07 -1.52
CA GLU A 11 -16.55 -3.28 -2.73
C GLU A 11 -15.47 -3.46 -3.80
N LEU A 12 -14.35 -4.09 -3.46
CA LEU A 12 -13.26 -4.32 -4.43
C LEU A 12 -13.58 -5.51 -5.33
N SER A 13 -13.13 -5.44 -6.58
CA SER A 13 -13.19 -6.59 -7.48
C SER A 13 -12.20 -7.67 -7.03
N LYS A 14 -12.40 -8.90 -7.50
CA LYS A 14 -11.47 -9.99 -7.23
C LYS A 14 -10.05 -9.64 -7.67
N GLU A 15 -9.92 -9.03 -8.85
CA GLU A 15 -8.62 -8.60 -9.38
C GLU A 15 -7.95 -7.56 -8.48
N GLN A 16 -8.72 -6.58 -8.02
CA GLN A 16 -8.21 -5.57 -7.09
C GLN A 16 -7.78 -6.19 -5.76
N LEU A 17 -8.55 -7.15 -5.24
CA LEU A 17 -8.21 -7.85 -4.01
C LEU A 17 -6.92 -8.66 -4.14
N ILE A 18 -6.75 -9.39 -5.25
CA ILE A 18 -5.54 -10.17 -5.50
C ILE A 18 -4.33 -9.25 -5.57
N TYR A 19 -4.43 -8.15 -6.30
CA TYR A 19 -3.35 -7.18 -6.39
C TYR A 19 -2.97 -6.63 -5.02
N LEU A 20 -3.97 -6.26 -4.21
CA LEU A 20 -3.75 -5.71 -2.88
C LEU A 20 -3.05 -6.72 -1.97
N ILE A 21 -3.47 -7.98 -2.01
CA ILE A 21 -2.85 -9.05 -1.22
C ILE A 21 -1.39 -9.24 -1.63
N GLU A 22 -1.10 -9.25 -2.93
CA GLU A 22 0.27 -9.36 -3.43
C GLU A 22 1.14 -8.20 -2.95
N GLN A 23 0.61 -6.98 -2.96
CA GLN A 23 1.34 -5.81 -2.50
C GLN A 23 1.62 -5.87 -1.00
N PHE A 24 0.63 -6.27 -0.20
CA PHE A 24 0.82 -6.41 1.24
C PHE A 24 1.86 -7.49 1.56
N TYR A 25 1.80 -8.62 0.86
CA TYR A 25 2.75 -9.70 1.04
C TYR A 25 4.17 -9.26 0.69
N HIS A 26 4.31 -8.56 -0.43
CA HIS A 26 5.61 -8.04 -0.87
C HIS A 26 6.18 -7.03 0.14
N SER A 27 5.34 -6.12 0.63
CA SER A 27 5.76 -5.13 1.64
C SER A 27 6.17 -5.80 2.94
N GLN A 28 5.44 -6.83 3.38
CA GLN A 28 5.78 -7.60 4.57
C GLN A 28 7.15 -8.26 4.42
N PHE A 29 7.43 -8.83 3.27
CA PHE A 29 8.71 -9.46 2.97
C PHE A 29 9.85 -8.44 3.06
N LEU A 30 9.71 -7.28 2.42
CA LEU A 30 10.72 -6.24 2.44
C LEU A 30 10.98 -5.70 3.86
N ILE A 31 9.91 -5.48 4.63
CA ILE A 31 10.02 -5.02 6.01
C ILE A 31 10.73 -6.07 6.86
N SER A 32 10.41 -7.34 6.66
CA SER A 32 11.05 -8.44 7.38
C SER A 32 12.56 -8.50 7.10
N GLU A 33 12.96 -8.30 5.83
CA GLU A 33 14.38 -8.25 5.47
C GLU A 33 15.10 -7.10 6.17
N VAL A 34 14.49 -5.93 6.20
CA VAL A 34 15.07 -4.75 6.88
C VAL A 34 15.24 -5.03 8.37
N CYS A 35 14.26 -5.66 9.02
CA CYS A 35 14.34 -6.01 10.43
C CYS A 35 15.47 -6.99 10.71
N VAL A 36 15.67 -7.99 9.83
CA VAL A 36 16.77 -8.95 9.95
C VAL A 36 18.12 -8.24 9.84
N GLU A 37 18.26 -7.35 8.84
CA GLU A 37 19.51 -6.61 8.65
C GLU A 37 19.84 -5.70 9.82
N GLU A 38 18.81 -5.04 10.39
CA GLU A 38 19.01 -4.20 11.58
C GLU A 38 19.42 -5.04 12.78
N SER A 39 18.78 -6.18 13.03
CA SER A 39 19.12 -7.04 14.15
C SER A 39 20.51 -7.65 14.04
N LYS A 40 21.03 -7.83 12.82
CA LYS A 40 22.41 -8.24 12.56
C LYS A 40 23.39 -7.07 12.56
N GLN A 41 22.93 -5.86 12.79
CA GLN A 41 23.72 -4.64 12.79
C GLN A 41 24.38 -4.31 11.45
N HIS A 42 23.82 -4.82 10.35
CA HIS A 42 24.29 -4.47 8.99
C HIS A 42 23.87 -3.07 8.60
N ILE A 43 22.78 -2.56 9.18
CA ILE A 43 22.32 -1.18 9.00
C ILE A 43 21.94 -0.60 10.36
N SER A 44 21.97 0.73 10.45
CA SER A 44 21.56 1.41 11.69
C SER A 44 20.03 1.37 11.86
N SER A 45 19.57 1.53 13.08
CA SER A 45 18.13 1.61 13.38
C SER A 45 17.46 2.78 12.63
N LYS A 46 18.15 3.91 12.53
CA LYS A 46 17.65 5.08 11.81
C LYS A 46 17.44 4.77 10.33
N ARG A 47 18.38 4.07 9.69
CA ARG A 47 18.28 3.67 8.29
C ARG A 47 17.19 2.62 8.09
N ALA A 48 17.05 1.69 9.03
CA ALA A 48 16.00 0.68 9.01
C ALA A 48 14.62 1.33 9.04
N ILE A 49 14.40 2.31 9.93
CA ILE A 49 13.13 3.05 10.03
C ILE A 49 12.83 3.76 8.71
N LYS A 50 13.82 4.37 8.09
CA LYS A 50 13.63 5.06 6.80
C LYS A 50 13.21 4.08 5.72
N LYS A 51 13.83 2.90 5.63
CA LYS A 51 13.47 1.88 4.64
C LYS A 51 12.06 1.34 4.85
N ILE A 52 11.68 1.08 6.10
CA ILE A 52 10.33 0.63 6.44
C ILE A 52 9.30 1.68 6.05
N ARG A 53 9.57 2.95 6.35
CA ARG A 53 8.70 4.06 6.01
C ARG A 53 8.48 4.15 4.50
N ASN A 54 9.52 3.96 3.70
CA ASN A 54 9.42 3.96 2.24
C ASN A 54 8.53 2.83 1.74
N CYS A 55 8.60 1.65 2.35
CA CYS A 55 7.70 0.54 2.00
C CYS A 55 6.24 0.90 2.27
N LEU A 56 5.96 1.61 3.36
CA LEU A 56 4.58 1.99 3.72
C LEU A 56 4.01 3.08 2.80
N TYR A 57 4.86 3.96 2.26
CA TYR A 57 4.40 5.02 1.35
C TYR A 57 3.82 4.47 0.05
N ASP A 58 4.21 3.28 -0.36
CA ASP A 58 3.71 2.68 -1.59
C ASP A 58 2.36 1.99 -1.41
N MET A 59 1.85 1.93 -0.18
CA MET A 59 0.58 1.26 0.10
C MET A 59 -0.59 2.24 -0.01
N PRO A 60 -1.73 1.79 -0.57
CA PRO A 60 -2.91 2.66 -0.68
C PRO A 60 -3.42 3.12 0.69
N ILE A 61 -3.85 4.36 0.76
CA ILE A 61 -4.41 4.94 1.98
C ILE A 61 -5.94 4.79 1.94
N THR A 62 -6.52 4.30 3.04
CA THR A 62 -7.95 4.00 3.12
C THR A 62 -8.73 5.21 3.61
N TYR A 63 -9.10 6.12 2.73
CA TYR A 63 -10.00 7.24 3.05
C TYR A 63 -11.47 6.84 2.88
N ASN A 64 -11.80 6.36 1.70
CA ASN A 64 -13.12 5.86 1.34
C ASN A 64 -12.97 4.86 0.20
N VAL A 65 -14.07 4.19 -0.19
CA VAL A 65 -14.04 3.14 -1.20
C VAL A 65 -13.52 3.65 -2.54
N ASP A 66 -14.04 4.78 -3.01
CA ASP A 66 -13.67 5.31 -4.34
C ASP A 66 -12.19 5.70 -4.40
N ASN A 67 -11.70 6.38 -3.36
CA ASN A 67 -10.30 6.76 -3.30
C ASN A 67 -9.38 5.53 -3.25
N PHE A 68 -9.76 4.53 -2.46
CA PHE A 68 -8.97 3.31 -2.32
C PHE A 68 -8.91 2.53 -3.64
N LYS A 69 -10.06 2.38 -4.32
CA LYS A 69 -10.12 1.75 -5.65
C LYS A 69 -9.28 2.50 -6.67
N ALA A 70 -9.33 3.83 -6.66
CA ALA A 70 -8.55 4.66 -7.59
C ALA A 70 -7.05 4.46 -7.38
N GLN A 71 -6.58 4.40 -6.14
CA GLN A 71 -5.18 4.15 -5.84
C GLN A 71 -4.73 2.77 -6.31
N ILE A 72 -5.56 1.74 -6.12
CA ILE A 72 -5.26 0.39 -6.59
C ILE A 72 -5.21 0.38 -8.12
N ASP A 73 -6.20 0.95 -8.79
CA ASP A 73 -6.26 0.98 -10.25
C ASP A 73 -5.07 1.74 -10.86
N MET A 74 -4.64 2.82 -10.23
CA MET A 74 -3.44 3.55 -10.65
C MET A 74 -2.20 2.67 -10.55
N LYS A 75 -2.04 1.96 -9.44
CA LYS A 75 -0.89 1.07 -9.24
C LYS A 75 -0.91 -0.13 -10.19
N MET A 76 -2.10 -0.60 -10.56
CA MET A 76 -2.27 -1.67 -11.56
C MET A 76 -2.08 -1.17 -13.00
N GLY A 77 -1.94 0.13 -13.21
CA GLY A 77 -1.79 0.72 -14.53
C GLY A 77 -3.09 0.88 -15.31
N LYS A 78 -4.25 0.77 -14.64
CA LYS A 78 -5.55 0.91 -15.30
C LYS A 78 -5.98 2.36 -15.50
N ILE A 79 -5.51 3.26 -14.64
CA ILE A 79 -5.74 4.70 -14.77
C ILE A 79 -4.41 5.42 -14.59
N THR A 80 -4.34 6.66 -15.09
CA THR A 80 -3.14 7.48 -14.96
C THR A 80 -3.04 8.10 -13.57
N VAL A 81 -1.85 8.60 -13.23
CA VAL A 81 -1.63 9.34 -11.99
C VAL A 81 -2.54 10.57 -11.93
N ASP A 82 -2.69 11.29 -13.06
CA ASP A 82 -3.54 12.48 -13.12
C ASP A 82 -5.00 12.13 -12.88
N GLU A 83 -5.49 11.03 -13.47
CA GLU A 83 -6.86 10.56 -13.25
C GLU A 83 -7.09 10.20 -11.78
N CYS A 84 -6.13 9.52 -11.16
CA CYS A 84 -6.20 9.17 -9.75
C CYS A 84 -6.27 10.43 -8.88
N ARG A 85 -5.41 11.42 -9.15
CA ARG A 85 -5.39 12.68 -8.41
C ARG A 85 -6.71 13.43 -8.48
N LYS A 86 -7.37 13.40 -9.65
CA LYS A 86 -8.70 14.01 -9.81
C LYS A 86 -9.74 13.33 -8.94
N ILE A 87 -9.73 11.98 -8.91
CA ILE A 87 -10.65 11.21 -8.07
C ILE A 87 -10.41 11.50 -6.59
N LEU A 88 -9.15 11.65 -6.21
CA LEU A 88 -8.75 11.98 -4.83
C LEU A 88 -9.01 13.44 -4.46
N GLY A 89 -9.31 14.30 -5.43
CA GLY A 89 -9.52 15.72 -5.18
C GLY A 89 -8.25 16.50 -4.92
N LEU A 90 -7.12 16.06 -5.47
CA LEU A 90 -5.80 16.67 -5.25
C LEU A 90 -5.38 17.66 -6.35
N ASP A 91 -6.24 17.92 -7.31
CA ASP A 91 -5.97 18.89 -8.37
C ASP A 91 -6.30 20.31 -7.96
#